data_2e02d4b4132ee3bef15d91c55cbdeb64
#
_entry.id   2e02d4b4132ee3bef15d91c55cbdeb64
#
_cell.length_a   1.000
_cell.length_b   1.000
_cell.length_c   1.000
_cell.angle_alpha   90.00
_cell.angle_beta   90.00
_cell.angle_gamma   90.00
#
_symmetry.space_group_name_H-M   'P 1'
#
loop_
_entity.id
_entity.type
_entity.pdbx_description
1 polymer ?
#
loop_
_entity_poly.entity_id
_entity_poly.type
_entity_poly.pdbx_seq_one_letter_code
_entity_poly.pdbx_strand_id
1 'polypeptide(L)'
;MLLIGNGRVITRDAANPYLEEGAVLIDGDTIVEVGDEAALKAANPGAEYVDAHGGVIMPGLVNCHTHIYSGLARGLAIKGCDPHNFLENLEQQWWNIDRHLTLDGTRACAYATVLDSIRDGVTCIFDHHASFKEIPGSLFAIKDVCAELGMRACLCYEVSDRDGVEKRDQGIKENADFARWCAKEGSSMIAAMFGGHATFTLSDETMDLMCEANDGLTGFHIHVSEGMNDVYDSLENHYGVRPVERLLNHGLLGPKTMLGHCIHVTPGEMDIIKETGTWLVNNPESNMGNAVGCSPVLEFFRRGIPVCLGTDAYTNDMLESLKVFVAIQRHNAGMPNVAWGEAMTMLFQNNPAMGEKYFGRTLGKLAPGAAADVAVFDYNVFTPFSEENVDGHMLFGMMGKNCRTTVINGRVVYKDREFVDVDEAAINAWTLEQSKLLWGDLNGRTY
;
A
#
# COMPACT_ATOMS: atom_id res chain seq x y z
N MET A 1 6.12 8.16 -27.82
CA MET A 1 6.39 6.75 -27.42
C MET A 1 7.67 6.68 -26.59
N LEU A 2 7.71 5.78 -25.63
CA LEU A 2 8.86 5.50 -24.77
C LEU A 2 9.21 4.01 -24.93
N LEU A 3 10.51 3.69 -25.07
CA LEU A 3 11.02 2.32 -25.15
C LEU A 3 11.99 2.07 -24.00
N ILE A 4 11.68 1.10 -23.14
CA ILE A 4 12.55 0.67 -22.04
C ILE A 4 13.22 -0.64 -22.46
N GLY A 5 14.53 -0.70 -22.54
CA GLY A 5 15.27 -1.87 -23.02
C GLY A 5 16.65 -2.04 -22.37
N ASN A 6 17.52 -2.87 -22.97
CA ASN A 6 18.79 -3.26 -22.41
C ASN A 6 18.68 -3.91 -21.01
N GLY A 7 17.76 -4.87 -20.89
CA GLY A 7 17.53 -5.59 -19.64
C GLY A 7 16.74 -6.88 -19.81
N ARG A 8 16.63 -7.62 -18.72
CA ARG A 8 15.76 -8.80 -18.62
C ARG A 8 14.35 -8.36 -18.30
N VAL A 9 13.39 -8.78 -19.08
CA VAL A 9 11.98 -8.41 -18.85
C VAL A 9 11.24 -9.54 -18.14
N ILE A 10 10.72 -9.26 -16.97
CA ILE A 10 9.77 -10.10 -16.23
C ILE A 10 8.38 -9.53 -16.46
N THR A 11 7.58 -10.17 -17.27
CA THR A 11 6.28 -9.57 -17.69
C THR A 11 5.15 -9.81 -16.72
N ARG A 12 5.21 -10.88 -15.93
CA ARG A 12 4.06 -11.41 -15.17
C ARG A 12 2.85 -11.74 -16.05
N ASP A 13 3.04 -11.84 -17.36
CA ASP A 13 2.06 -12.37 -18.31
C ASP A 13 2.36 -13.84 -18.62
N ALA A 14 1.39 -14.74 -18.35
CA ALA A 14 1.55 -16.17 -18.56
C ALA A 14 1.83 -16.57 -20.02
N ALA A 15 1.45 -15.70 -20.99
CA ALA A 15 1.70 -15.96 -22.40
C ALA A 15 3.17 -15.72 -22.80
N ASN A 16 3.89 -14.87 -22.07
CA ASN A 16 5.28 -14.52 -22.34
C ASN A 16 5.97 -14.04 -21.05
N PRO A 17 6.22 -14.91 -20.07
CA PRO A 17 6.57 -14.53 -18.71
C PRO A 17 7.97 -13.91 -18.56
N TYR A 18 8.89 -14.19 -19.50
CA TYR A 18 10.30 -13.77 -19.41
C TYR A 18 10.95 -13.57 -20.78
N LEU A 19 11.77 -12.51 -20.88
CA LEU A 19 12.61 -12.23 -22.04
C LEU A 19 14.03 -11.88 -21.55
N GLU A 20 15.06 -12.58 -22.03
CA GLU A 20 16.47 -12.34 -21.67
C GLU A 20 16.97 -10.97 -22.19
N GLU A 21 16.64 -10.64 -23.44
CA GLU A 21 16.98 -9.38 -24.11
C GLU A 21 15.69 -8.73 -24.63
N GLY A 22 14.88 -8.24 -23.66
CA GLY A 22 13.56 -7.71 -23.94
C GLY A 22 13.48 -6.21 -23.83
N ALA A 23 12.39 -5.67 -24.39
CA ALA A 23 12.01 -4.28 -24.21
C ALA A 23 10.50 -4.11 -24.08
N VAL A 24 10.11 -2.99 -23.47
CA VAL A 24 8.72 -2.58 -23.27
C VAL A 24 8.50 -1.27 -24.04
N LEU A 25 7.58 -1.28 -24.99
CA LEU A 25 7.16 -0.09 -25.75
C LEU A 25 5.88 0.48 -25.13
N ILE A 26 5.91 1.77 -24.88
CA ILE A 26 4.83 2.53 -24.24
C ILE A 26 4.38 3.66 -25.16
N ASP A 27 3.06 3.85 -25.28
CA ASP A 27 2.46 5.02 -25.91
C ASP A 27 1.45 5.67 -24.97
N GLY A 28 1.70 6.93 -24.62
CA GLY A 28 0.94 7.61 -23.58
C GLY A 28 1.00 6.85 -22.24
N ASP A 29 -0.14 6.45 -21.72
CA ASP A 29 -0.29 5.76 -20.44
C ASP A 29 -0.39 4.23 -20.54
N THR A 30 -0.14 3.68 -21.75
CA THR A 30 -0.45 2.28 -22.05
C THR A 30 0.77 1.56 -22.65
N ILE A 31 1.01 0.32 -22.23
CA ILE A 31 1.96 -0.59 -22.85
C ILE A 31 1.37 -1.06 -24.18
N VAL A 32 2.10 -0.84 -25.28
CA VAL A 32 1.62 -1.24 -26.62
C VAL A 32 2.28 -2.52 -27.12
N GLU A 33 3.51 -2.79 -26.71
CA GLU A 33 4.22 -4.01 -27.13
C GLU A 33 5.31 -4.39 -26.11
N VAL A 34 5.53 -5.69 -25.95
CA VAL A 34 6.64 -6.25 -25.17
C VAL A 34 7.28 -7.36 -26.02
N GLY A 35 8.58 -7.25 -26.29
CA GLY A 35 9.22 -8.18 -27.21
C GLY A 35 10.73 -8.01 -27.29
N ASP A 36 11.32 -8.56 -28.37
CA ASP A 36 12.74 -8.45 -28.67
C ASP A 36 13.16 -6.97 -28.83
N GLU A 37 14.20 -6.57 -28.11
CA GLU A 37 14.63 -5.19 -28.08
C GLU A 37 15.09 -4.67 -29.45
N ALA A 38 15.87 -5.49 -30.22
CA ALA A 38 16.41 -5.08 -31.49
C ALA A 38 15.28 -4.84 -32.51
N ALA A 39 14.27 -5.70 -32.49
CA ALA A 39 13.09 -5.56 -33.34
C ALA A 39 12.27 -4.30 -32.98
N LEU A 40 12.03 -4.06 -31.70
CA LEU A 40 11.27 -2.89 -31.23
C LEU A 40 11.99 -1.58 -31.50
N LYS A 41 13.32 -1.52 -31.33
CA LYS A 41 14.15 -0.35 -31.70
C LYS A 41 14.09 -0.06 -33.18
N ALA A 42 14.23 -1.09 -34.04
CA ALA A 42 14.17 -0.93 -35.46
C ALA A 42 12.82 -0.44 -35.97
N ALA A 43 11.72 -0.92 -35.34
CA ALA A 43 10.36 -0.52 -35.68
C ALA A 43 10.00 0.89 -35.17
N ASN A 44 10.64 1.38 -34.11
CA ASN A 44 10.30 2.63 -33.44
C ASN A 44 11.53 3.56 -33.26
N PRO A 45 12.18 4.00 -34.34
CA PRO A 45 13.45 4.77 -34.28
C PRO A 45 13.28 6.16 -33.65
N GLY A 46 12.06 6.65 -33.51
CA GLY A 46 11.73 7.94 -32.89
C GLY A 46 11.26 7.86 -31.45
N ALA A 47 11.24 6.67 -30.85
CA ALA A 47 10.88 6.52 -29.43
C ALA A 47 11.99 7.04 -28.52
N GLU A 48 11.61 7.74 -27.43
CA GLU A 48 12.54 8.05 -26.35
C GLU A 48 13.03 6.73 -25.74
N TYR A 49 14.32 6.63 -25.45
CA TYR A 49 14.91 5.40 -24.94
C TYR A 49 15.32 5.53 -23.48
N VAL A 50 14.89 4.57 -22.68
CA VAL A 50 15.32 4.38 -21.30
C VAL A 50 16.15 3.10 -21.23
N ASP A 51 17.41 3.24 -20.81
CA ASP A 51 18.35 2.15 -20.67
C ASP A 51 18.21 1.49 -19.31
N ALA A 52 17.94 0.18 -19.27
CA ALA A 52 17.90 -0.61 -18.05
C ALA A 52 19.29 -1.07 -17.57
N HIS A 53 20.36 -0.73 -18.28
CA HIS A 53 21.77 -1.04 -17.93
C HIS A 53 22.02 -2.54 -17.60
N GLY A 54 21.35 -3.45 -18.30
CA GLY A 54 21.45 -4.89 -18.04
C GLY A 54 20.67 -5.37 -16.81
N GLY A 55 19.88 -4.49 -16.20
CA GLY A 55 19.06 -4.78 -15.02
C GLY A 55 17.79 -5.59 -15.34
N VAL A 56 16.88 -5.59 -14.39
CA VAL A 56 15.59 -6.29 -14.49
C VAL A 56 14.48 -5.27 -14.70
N ILE A 57 13.73 -5.41 -15.78
CA ILE A 57 12.53 -4.63 -16.12
C ILE A 57 11.33 -5.44 -15.69
N MET A 58 10.48 -4.92 -14.81
CA MET A 58 9.30 -5.60 -14.32
C MET A 58 8.14 -4.65 -14.10
N PRO A 59 6.90 -5.16 -13.91
CA PRO A 59 5.78 -4.27 -13.57
C PRO A 59 6.07 -3.49 -12.30
N GLY A 60 5.60 -2.25 -12.24
CA GLY A 60 5.59 -1.46 -11.03
C GLY A 60 4.82 -2.17 -9.92
N LEU A 61 5.31 -2.03 -8.69
CA LEU A 61 4.75 -2.71 -7.52
C LEU A 61 3.53 -1.97 -6.98
N VAL A 62 2.56 -2.73 -6.47
CA VAL A 62 1.36 -2.21 -5.82
C VAL A 62 1.46 -2.48 -4.32
N ASN A 63 1.36 -1.44 -3.50
CA ASN A 63 1.27 -1.55 -2.05
C ASN A 63 -0.18 -1.40 -1.60
N CYS A 64 -0.78 -2.46 -1.06
CA CYS A 64 -2.20 -2.47 -0.71
C CYS A 64 -2.53 -1.91 0.67
N HIS A 65 -1.53 -1.53 1.47
CA HIS A 65 -1.77 -0.88 2.77
C HIS A 65 -0.53 -0.15 3.23
N THR A 66 -0.66 1.15 3.41
CA THR A 66 0.35 2.03 4.00
C THR A 66 -0.31 3.13 4.83
N HIS A 67 0.47 3.79 5.67
CA HIS A 67 0.06 4.94 6.46
C HIS A 67 0.93 6.14 6.13
N ILE A 68 0.50 6.98 5.22
CA ILE A 68 1.19 8.21 4.84
C ILE A 68 1.47 9.08 6.07
N TYR A 69 0.54 9.17 7.01
CA TYR A 69 0.69 9.99 8.21
C TYR A 69 1.92 9.64 9.07
N SER A 70 2.44 8.43 8.93
CA SER A 70 3.65 7.97 9.61
C SER A 70 4.96 8.43 8.96
N GLY A 71 4.91 9.08 7.80
CA GLY A 71 6.09 9.41 6.99
C GLY A 71 7.16 10.23 7.71
N LEU A 72 6.79 11.00 8.74
CA LEU A 72 7.72 11.77 9.57
C LEU A 72 8.11 11.06 10.88
N ALA A 73 7.73 9.79 11.07
CA ALA A 73 8.05 9.04 12.30
C ALA A 73 9.46 8.41 12.28
N ARG A 74 10.13 8.36 11.13
CA ARG A 74 11.46 7.75 11.02
C ARG A 74 12.47 8.43 11.92
N GLY A 75 12.96 7.69 12.94
CA GLY A 75 13.91 8.19 13.93
C GLY A 75 13.28 9.04 15.04
N LEU A 76 11.95 9.16 15.09
CA LEU A 76 11.25 9.86 16.16
C LEU A 76 11.41 9.12 17.50
N ALA A 77 11.81 9.87 18.52
CA ALA A 77 11.79 9.42 19.91
C ALA A 77 10.84 10.33 20.70
N ILE A 78 9.70 9.79 21.09
CA ILE A 78 8.72 10.50 21.90
C ILE A 78 9.09 10.38 23.37
N LYS A 79 9.16 11.51 24.08
CA LYS A 79 9.54 11.55 25.50
C LYS A 79 8.53 10.79 26.35
N GLY A 80 9.02 9.79 27.10
CA GLY A 80 8.17 8.98 27.97
C GLY A 80 7.41 7.87 27.28
N CYS A 81 7.62 7.67 25.98
CA CYS A 81 7.06 6.53 25.24
C CYS A 81 7.80 5.25 25.64
N ASP A 82 7.08 4.29 26.24
CA ASP A 82 7.59 2.99 26.68
C ASP A 82 6.42 1.96 26.64
N PRO A 83 5.91 1.61 25.45
CA PRO A 83 4.76 0.75 25.33
C PRO A 83 5.11 -0.71 25.62
N HIS A 84 4.31 -1.37 26.46
CA HIS A 84 4.45 -2.78 26.85
C HIS A 84 3.48 -3.70 26.10
N ASN A 85 2.53 -3.15 25.34
CA ASN A 85 1.56 -3.88 24.53
C ASN A 85 1.10 -3.02 23.36
N PHE A 86 0.33 -3.63 22.46
CA PHE A 86 -0.12 -2.98 21.24
C PHE A 86 -0.99 -1.73 21.47
N LEU A 87 -1.92 -1.78 22.43
CA LEU A 87 -2.77 -0.62 22.73
C LEU A 87 -1.94 0.56 23.24
N GLU A 88 -1.00 0.31 24.14
CA GLU A 88 -0.06 1.34 24.61
C GLU A 88 0.79 1.91 23.45
N ASN A 89 1.19 1.07 22.48
CA ASN A 89 1.90 1.54 21.29
C ASN A 89 1.03 2.47 20.43
N LEU A 90 -0.25 2.14 20.26
CA LEU A 90 -1.19 3.04 19.59
C LEU A 90 -1.32 4.38 20.33
N GLU A 91 -1.58 4.34 21.65
CA GLU A 91 -1.81 5.53 22.47
C GLU A 91 -0.57 6.43 22.60
N GLN A 92 0.61 5.84 22.83
CA GLN A 92 1.82 6.59 23.12
C GLN A 92 2.53 7.07 21.84
N GLN A 93 2.38 6.37 20.72
CA GLN A 93 3.09 6.69 19.48
C GLN A 93 2.11 7.13 18.38
N TRP A 94 1.31 6.23 17.82
CA TRP A 94 0.57 6.49 16.57
C TRP A 94 -0.55 7.51 16.74
N TRP A 95 -1.41 7.36 17.76
CA TRP A 95 -2.47 8.33 18.06
C TRP A 95 -1.93 9.65 18.60
N ASN A 96 -0.73 9.65 19.15
CA ASN A 96 -0.07 10.87 19.56
C ASN A 96 0.44 11.64 18.33
N ILE A 97 1.04 10.96 17.35
CA ILE A 97 1.48 11.57 16.08
C ILE A 97 0.29 12.20 15.35
N ASP A 98 -0.78 11.46 15.12
CA ASP A 98 -1.93 11.94 14.32
C ASP A 98 -2.67 13.11 14.97
N ARG A 99 -2.71 13.19 16.31
CA ARG A 99 -3.26 14.33 17.07
C ARG A 99 -2.43 15.61 16.96
N HIS A 100 -1.22 15.52 16.39
CA HIS A 100 -0.32 16.67 16.22
C HIS A 100 -0.12 17.06 14.75
N LEU A 101 -0.65 16.28 13.79
CA LEU A 101 -0.51 16.55 12.36
C LEU A 101 -1.40 17.70 11.89
N THR A 102 -0.76 18.75 11.39
CA THR A 102 -1.38 19.82 10.61
C THR A 102 -1.52 19.39 9.14
N LEU A 103 -2.25 20.17 8.31
CA LEU A 103 -2.30 19.93 6.87
C LEU A 103 -0.92 20.01 6.20
N ASP A 104 -0.05 20.92 6.64
CA ASP A 104 1.33 20.98 6.15
C ASP A 104 2.15 19.76 6.61
N GLY A 105 1.96 19.29 7.85
CA GLY A 105 2.52 18.04 8.34
C GLY A 105 2.04 16.85 7.51
N THR A 106 0.75 16.77 7.17
CA THR A 106 0.17 15.75 6.29
C THR A 106 0.80 15.78 4.89
N ARG A 107 0.97 16.97 4.29
CA ARG A 107 1.67 17.13 3.00
C ARG A 107 3.13 16.65 3.09
N ALA A 108 3.83 16.99 4.17
CA ALA A 108 5.21 16.57 4.38
C ALA A 108 5.34 15.05 4.53
N CYS A 109 4.42 14.42 5.27
CA CYS A 109 4.31 12.97 5.34
C CYS A 109 4.08 12.34 3.96
N ALA A 110 3.19 12.95 3.14
CA ALA A 110 2.91 12.47 1.80
C ALA A 110 4.15 12.56 0.88
N TYR A 111 4.88 13.67 0.91
CA TYR A 111 6.14 13.76 0.16
C TYR A 111 7.13 12.70 0.60
N ALA A 112 7.36 12.53 1.90
CA ALA A 112 8.31 11.54 2.41
C ALA A 112 7.95 10.11 1.96
N THR A 113 6.69 9.71 2.13
CA THR A 113 6.21 8.37 1.81
C THR A 113 6.18 8.10 0.31
N VAL A 114 5.69 9.06 -0.50
CA VAL A 114 5.55 8.89 -1.95
C VAL A 114 6.93 8.89 -2.63
N LEU A 115 7.85 9.77 -2.23
CA LEU A 115 9.22 9.75 -2.77
C LEU A 115 9.93 8.43 -2.47
N ASP A 116 9.83 7.92 -1.24
CA ASP A 116 10.42 6.62 -0.88
C ASP A 116 9.76 5.46 -1.64
N SER A 117 8.42 5.46 -1.76
CA SER A 117 7.68 4.46 -2.53
C SER A 117 8.15 4.42 -4.00
N ILE A 118 8.29 5.58 -4.65
CA ILE A 118 8.79 5.68 -6.03
C ILE A 118 10.23 5.15 -6.15
N ARG A 119 11.11 5.46 -5.17
CA ARG A 119 12.48 4.93 -5.13
C ARG A 119 12.55 3.42 -5.00
N ASP A 120 11.55 2.82 -4.39
CA ASP A 120 11.46 1.36 -4.18
C ASP A 120 10.69 0.65 -5.30
N GLY A 121 10.34 1.36 -6.39
CA GLY A 121 9.65 0.80 -7.56
C GLY A 121 8.15 0.57 -7.35
N VAL A 122 7.57 1.18 -6.31
CA VAL A 122 6.11 1.18 -6.08
C VAL A 122 5.46 2.23 -6.95
N THR A 123 4.43 1.83 -7.70
CA THR A 123 3.72 2.69 -8.66
C THR A 123 2.26 2.94 -8.26
N CYS A 124 1.77 2.22 -7.26
CA CYS A 124 0.41 2.33 -6.77
C CYS A 124 0.38 2.07 -5.26
N ILE A 125 -0.28 2.94 -4.51
CA ILE A 125 -0.44 2.81 -3.06
C ILE A 125 -1.92 2.85 -2.64
N PHE A 126 -2.25 2.12 -1.57
CA PHE A 126 -3.51 2.21 -0.85
C PHE A 126 -3.20 2.78 0.54
N ASP A 127 -3.56 4.04 0.76
CA ASP A 127 -3.28 4.74 2.01
C ASP A 127 -4.45 4.71 2.97
N HIS A 128 -4.14 4.58 4.25
CA HIS A 128 -5.07 4.64 5.36
C HIS A 128 -4.64 5.78 6.30
N HIS A 129 -5.21 6.98 6.10
CA HIS A 129 -4.71 8.23 6.66
C HIS A 129 -5.40 8.65 7.95
N ALA A 130 -4.62 9.17 8.90
CA ALA A 130 -5.09 9.79 10.13
C ALA A 130 -4.39 11.14 10.40
N SER A 131 -5.16 12.17 10.77
CA SER A 131 -4.65 13.50 11.14
C SER A 131 -5.67 14.24 12.00
N PHE A 132 -5.83 13.81 13.26
CA PHE A 132 -6.92 14.30 14.13
C PHE A 132 -6.80 15.78 14.53
N LYS A 133 -5.62 16.38 14.39
CA LYS A 133 -5.47 17.84 14.58
C LYS A 133 -6.22 18.64 13.49
N GLU A 134 -6.00 18.26 12.22
CA GLU A 134 -6.61 18.93 11.04
C GLU A 134 -7.13 17.90 10.06
N ILE A 135 -8.42 17.51 10.18
CA ILE A 135 -9.06 16.49 9.35
C ILE A 135 -9.51 17.04 8.00
N PRO A 136 -10.33 18.12 7.94
CA PRO A 136 -10.90 18.57 6.66
C PRO A 136 -9.83 18.98 5.66
N GLY A 137 -9.87 18.36 4.47
CA GLY A 137 -8.94 18.62 3.37
C GLY A 137 -7.67 17.78 3.40
N SER A 138 -7.50 16.88 4.37
CA SER A 138 -6.30 16.05 4.49
C SER A 138 -6.12 15.08 3.32
N LEU A 139 -7.18 14.39 2.88
CA LEU A 139 -7.14 13.51 1.71
C LEU A 139 -6.86 14.28 0.40
N PHE A 140 -7.39 15.50 0.29
CA PHE A 140 -7.10 16.36 -0.86
C PHE A 140 -5.65 16.84 -0.85
N ALA A 141 -5.09 17.15 0.31
CA ALA A 141 -3.69 17.51 0.45
C ALA A 141 -2.75 16.36 0.02
N ILE A 142 -3.05 15.11 0.41
CA ILE A 142 -2.32 13.92 -0.04
C ILE A 142 -2.48 13.71 -1.55
N LYS A 143 -3.71 13.81 -2.05
CA LYS A 143 -4.03 13.70 -3.49
C LYS A 143 -3.20 14.70 -4.31
N ASP A 144 -3.05 15.95 -3.85
CA ASP A 144 -2.28 16.97 -4.56
C ASP A 144 -0.80 16.57 -4.67
N VAL A 145 -0.20 16.05 -3.59
CA VAL A 145 1.19 15.55 -3.60
C VAL A 145 1.33 14.32 -4.51
N CYS A 146 0.38 13.37 -4.46
CA CYS A 146 0.39 12.22 -5.36
C CYS A 146 0.30 12.64 -6.83
N ALA A 147 -0.54 13.61 -7.16
CA ALA A 147 -0.68 14.14 -8.52
C ALA A 147 0.59 14.84 -9.01
N GLU A 148 1.23 15.65 -8.15
CA GLU A 148 2.50 16.33 -8.45
C GLU A 148 3.61 15.33 -8.77
N LEU A 149 3.79 14.32 -7.90
CA LEU A 149 4.83 13.31 -8.04
C LEU A 149 4.47 12.21 -9.06
N GLY A 150 3.22 12.16 -9.52
CA GLY A 150 2.74 11.16 -10.49
C GLY A 150 2.44 9.80 -9.89
N MET A 151 2.19 9.70 -8.59
CA MET A 151 1.84 8.45 -7.90
C MET A 151 0.37 8.09 -8.11
N ARG A 152 0.08 6.82 -8.41
CA ARG A 152 -1.27 6.26 -8.38
C ARG A 152 -1.66 5.96 -6.93
N ALA A 153 -2.77 6.52 -6.45
CA ALA A 153 -3.15 6.39 -5.05
C ALA A 153 -4.64 6.14 -4.85
N CYS A 154 -4.97 5.18 -3.99
CA CYS A 154 -6.30 4.99 -3.42
C CYS A 154 -6.24 5.42 -1.95
N LEU A 155 -7.04 6.43 -1.57
CA LEU A 155 -6.93 7.10 -0.29
C LEU A 155 -8.20 6.92 0.54
N CYS A 156 -8.06 6.83 1.86
CA CYS A 156 -9.16 6.92 2.80
C CYS A 156 -8.73 7.56 4.11
N TYR A 157 -9.70 8.14 4.84
CA TYR A 157 -9.50 8.72 6.16
C TYR A 157 -9.94 7.74 7.25
N GLU A 158 -9.17 7.60 8.28
CA GLU A 158 -9.34 6.69 9.41
C GLU A 158 -10.37 7.23 10.42
N VAL A 159 -11.67 7.00 10.17
CA VAL A 159 -12.73 7.38 11.09
C VAL A 159 -12.56 6.67 12.43
N SER A 160 -12.74 7.39 13.54
CA SER A 160 -12.64 6.84 14.89
C SER A 160 -13.43 7.68 15.89
N ASP A 161 -14.00 7.05 16.92
CA ASP A 161 -14.70 7.72 18.03
C ASP A 161 -13.75 8.20 19.13
N ARG A 162 -12.47 7.83 19.10
CA ARG A 162 -11.48 8.05 20.18
C ARG A 162 -11.25 9.53 20.55
N ASP A 163 -11.47 10.45 19.62
CA ASP A 163 -11.32 11.90 19.83
C ASP A 163 -12.67 12.63 19.82
N GLY A 164 -13.78 11.91 20.02
CA GLY A 164 -15.13 12.42 20.19
C GLY A 164 -15.90 12.64 18.91
N VAL A 165 -17.19 12.94 19.08
CA VAL A 165 -18.18 13.00 18.00
C VAL A 165 -17.82 14.00 16.90
N GLU A 166 -17.29 15.17 17.26
CA GLU A 166 -16.92 16.19 16.28
C GLU A 166 -15.84 15.68 15.30
N LYS A 167 -14.81 15.01 15.82
CA LYS A 167 -13.72 14.46 15.01
C LYS A 167 -14.20 13.28 14.17
N ARG A 168 -15.03 12.40 14.73
CA ARG A 168 -15.73 11.34 14.00
C ARG A 168 -16.49 11.89 12.80
N ASP A 169 -17.35 12.89 13.01
CA ASP A 169 -18.19 13.45 11.96
C ASP A 169 -17.35 14.16 10.88
N GLN A 170 -16.26 14.84 11.26
CA GLN A 170 -15.29 15.39 10.30
C GLN A 170 -14.64 14.29 9.46
N GLY A 171 -14.23 13.15 10.05
CA GLY A 171 -13.63 12.03 9.34
C GLY A 171 -14.61 11.34 8.38
N ILE A 172 -15.86 11.13 8.81
CA ILE A 172 -16.92 10.60 7.94
C ILE A 172 -17.14 11.53 6.75
N LYS A 173 -17.22 12.84 7.00
CA LYS A 173 -17.39 13.84 5.95
C LYS A 173 -16.22 13.90 4.98
N GLU A 174 -14.98 13.82 5.47
CA GLU A 174 -13.77 13.83 4.64
C GLU A 174 -13.76 12.63 3.67
N ASN A 175 -14.03 11.41 4.17
CA ASN A 175 -14.18 10.23 3.32
C ASN A 175 -15.29 10.40 2.26
N ALA A 176 -16.47 10.84 2.69
CA ALA A 176 -17.63 10.96 1.80
C ALA A 176 -17.41 12.02 0.71
N ASP A 177 -16.84 13.17 1.06
CA ASP A 177 -16.55 14.23 0.10
C ASP A 177 -15.47 13.79 -0.89
N PHE A 178 -14.42 13.11 -0.41
CA PHE A 178 -13.36 12.60 -1.26
C PHE A 178 -13.84 11.49 -2.19
N ALA A 179 -14.64 10.53 -1.69
CA ALA A 179 -15.22 9.46 -2.50
C ALA A 179 -16.14 10.02 -3.61
N ARG A 180 -16.98 11.01 -3.29
CA ARG A 180 -17.83 11.69 -4.29
C ARG A 180 -16.99 12.44 -5.32
N TRP A 181 -15.91 13.10 -4.90
CA TRP A 181 -14.99 13.75 -5.81
C TRP A 181 -14.35 12.73 -6.77
N CYS A 182 -13.82 11.61 -6.26
CA CYS A 182 -13.24 10.55 -7.09
C CYS A 182 -14.25 9.97 -8.09
N ALA A 183 -15.47 9.70 -7.64
CA ALA A 183 -16.54 9.17 -8.52
C ALA A 183 -16.91 10.14 -9.64
N LYS A 184 -16.84 11.46 -9.38
CA LYS A 184 -17.12 12.50 -10.38
C LYS A 184 -15.98 12.68 -11.38
N GLU A 185 -14.73 12.69 -10.91
CA GLU A 185 -13.55 12.91 -11.77
C GLU A 185 -13.25 11.69 -12.65
N GLY A 186 -13.54 10.46 -12.18
CA GLY A 186 -13.30 9.22 -12.92
C GLY A 186 -11.83 8.98 -13.28
N SER A 187 -10.89 9.39 -12.42
CA SER A 187 -9.46 9.30 -12.66
C SER A 187 -8.96 7.84 -12.58
N SER A 188 -8.06 7.46 -13.48
CA SER A 188 -7.30 6.20 -13.37
C SER A 188 -6.09 6.29 -12.44
N MET A 189 -5.84 7.47 -11.85
CA MET A 189 -4.69 7.73 -10.97
C MET A 189 -5.08 7.93 -9.51
N ILE A 190 -6.28 8.46 -9.24
CA ILE A 190 -6.75 8.74 -7.89
C ILE A 190 -8.09 8.05 -7.67
N ALA A 191 -8.17 7.27 -6.61
CA ALA A 191 -9.37 6.55 -6.19
C ALA A 191 -9.59 6.71 -4.68
N ALA A 192 -10.76 6.29 -4.20
CA ALA A 192 -11.12 6.35 -2.79
C ALA A 192 -11.59 4.99 -2.27
N MET A 193 -11.24 4.70 -1.03
CA MET A 193 -11.96 3.80 -0.15
C MET A 193 -12.64 4.61 0.95
N PHE A 194 -13.47 3.98 1.78
CA PHE A 194 -14.04 4.60 2.98
C PHE A 194 -13.31 4.00 4.20
N GLY A 195 -12.51 4.81 4.89
CA GLY A 195 -11.66 4.35 5.99
C GLY A 195 -12.39 4.33 7.32
N GLY A 196 -12.15 3.28 8.10
CA GLY A 196 -12.44 3.21 9.53
C GLY A 196 -11.22 2.68 10.26
N HIS A 197 -10.91 3.19 11.45
CA HIS A 197 -9.70 2.76 12.15
C HIS A 197 -9.74 1.25 12.45
N ALA A 198 -10.46 0.85 13.48
CA ALA A 198 -10.58 -0.55 13.89
C ALA A 198 -11.90 -0.76 14.64
N THR A 199 -12.35 -2.01 14.75
CA THR A 199 -13.67 -2.26 15.35
C THR A 199 -13.76 -1.78 16.80
N PHE A 200 -12.70 -1.83 17.58
CA PHE A 200 -12.69 -1.35 18.98
C PHE A 200 -12.68 0.17 19.15
N THR A 201 -12.49 0.92 18.09
CA THR A 201 -12.54 2.40 18.10
C THR A 201 -13.71 2.98 17.33
N LEU A 202 -14.63 2.11 16.91
CA LEU A 202 -15.86 2.45 16.19
C LEU A 202 -17.07 1.94 16.96
N SER A 203 -17.97 2.83 17.36
CA SER A 203 -19.28 2.45 17.89
C SER A 203 -20.18 1.88 16.78
N ASP A 204 -21.22 1.16 17.16
CA ASP A 204 -22.22 0.65 16.21
C ASP A 204 -22.89 1.82 15.46
N GLU A 205 -23.20 2.92 16.16
CA GLU A 205 -23.72 4.16 15.57
C GLU A 205 -22.75 4.69 14.48
N THR A 206 -21.45 4.72 14.77
CA THR A 206 -20.46 5.22 13.83
C THR A 206 -20.36 4.33 12.59
N MET A 207 -20.41 3.02 12.74
CA MET A 207 -20.44 2.08 11.60
C MET A 207 -21.67 2.31 10.71
N ASP A 208 -22.86 2.52 11.31
CA ASP A 208 -24.09 2.81 10.57
C ASP A 208 -23.96 4.16 9.82
N LEU A 209 -23.44 5.20 10.48
CA LEU A 209 -23.21 6.51 9.86
C LEU A 209 -22.17 6.45 8.71
N MET A 210 -21.14 5.63 8.84
CA MET A 210 -20.17 5.40 7.75
C MET A 210 -20.84 4.75 6.55
N CYS A 211 -21.68 3.72 6.75
CA CYS A 211 -22.44 3.08 5.68
C CYS A 211 -23.41 4.05 5.01
N GLU A 212 -24.15 4.84 5.78
CA GLU A 212 -25.06 5.86 5.26
C GLU A 212 -24.30 6.92 4.42
N ALA A 213 -23.18 7.44 4.93
CA ALA A 213 -22.39 8.45 4.24
C ALA A 213 -21.69 7.92 2.98
N ASN A 214 -21.29 6.65 2.97
CA ASN A 214 -20.69 5.97 1.82
C ASN A 214 -21.72 5.76 0.68
N ASP A 215 -22.97 5.51 1.02
CA ASP A 215 -24.07 5.31 0.06
C ASP A 215 -23.71 4.36 -1.11
N GLY A 216 -22.89 3.34 -0.84
CA GLY A 216 -22.44 2.36 -1.83
C GLY A 216 -21.41 2.89 -2.86
N LEU A 217 -20.84 4.07 -2.65
CA LEU A 217 -19.87 4.68 -3.57
C LEU A 217 -18.59 3.84 -3.70
N THR A 218 -18.11 3.28 -2.59
CA THR A 218 -16.83 2.53 -2.58
C THR A 218 -16.83 1.42 -1.53
N GLY A 219 -15.74 0.63 -1.46
CA GLY A 219 -15.52 -0.34 -0.38
C GLY A 219 -14.89 0.29 0.85
N PHE A 220 -14.87 -0.46 1.95
CA PHE A 220 -14.28 -0.02 3.21
C PHE A 220 -12.84 -0.52 3.37
N HIS A 221 -12.02 0.23 4.10
CA HIS A 221 -10.69 -0.15 4.52
C HIS A 221 -10.60 0.00 6.04
N ILE A 222 -10.42 -1.11 6.77
CA ILE A 222 -10.54 -1.15 8.23
C ILE A 222 -9.52 -2.15 8.79
N HIS A 223 -8.84 -1.83 9.90
CA HIS A 223 -8.04 -2.79 10.67
C HIS A 223 -8.97 -3.70 11.47
N VAL A 224 -8.70 -4.99 11.47
CA VAL A 224 -9.58 -5.99 12.12
C VAL A 224 -8.76 -7.04 12.83
N SER A 225 -9.07 -7.25 14.11
CA SER A 225 -8.46 -8.31 14.92
C SER A 225 -6.94 -8.34 14.82
N GLU A 226 -6.31 -7.15 14.77
CA GLU A 226 -4.85 -7.01 14.78
C GLU A 226 -4.30 -7.40 16.15
N GLY A 227 -4.80 -6.79 17.22
CA GLY A 227 -4.51 -7.17 18.59
C GLY A 227 -5.71 -7.82 19.27
N MET A 228 -5.47 -8.57 20.35
CA MET A 228 -6.55 -9.19 21.14
C MET A 228 -7.46 -8.17 21.82
N ASN A 229 -7.02 -6.93 22.00
CA ASN A 229 -7.84 -5.84 22.52
C ASN A 229 -9.07 -5.58 21.64
N ASP A 230 -8.93 -5.67 20.30
CA ASP A 230 -10.06 -5.53 19.36
C ASP A 230 -11.09 -6.67 19.55
N VAL A 231 -10.60 -7.90 19.75
CA VAL A 231 -11.46 -9.07 20.01
C VAL A 231 -12.18 -8.95 21.35
N TYR A 232 -11.46 -8.56 22.41
CA TYR A 232 -12.05 -8.42 23.75
C TYR A 232 -13.08 -7.30 23.80
N ASP A 233 -12.79 -6.14 23.24
CA ASP A 233 -13.74 -5.03 23.16
C ASP A 233 -15.04 -5.46 22.46
N SER A 234 -14.91 -6.12 21.30
CA SER A 234 -16.07 -6.59 20.54
C SER A 234 -16.93 -7.59 21.33
N LEU A 235 -16.30 -8.53 22.04
CA LEU A 235 -17.03 -9.52 22.85
C LEU A 235 -17.66 -8.92 24.11
N GLU A 236 -16.98 -8.00 24.79
CA GLU A 236 -17.43 -7.43 26.07
C GLU A 236 -18.46 -6.31 25.88
N ASN A 237 -18.29 -5.45 24.89
CA ASN A 237 -19.07 -4.24 24.71
C ASN A 237 -20.12 -4.34 23.60
N HIS A 238 -20.05 -5.36 22.72
CA HIS A 238 -20.94 -5.53 21.57
C HIS A 238 -21.63 -6.90 21.55
N TYR A 239 -22.34 -7.23 22.66
CA TYR A 239 -23.25 -8.38 22.81
C TYR A 239 -22.60 -9.75 22.55
N GLY A 240 -21.29 -9.91 22.73
CA GLY A 240 -20.58 -11.17 22.51
C GLY A 240 -20.31 -11.48 21.04
N VAL A 241 -20.47 -10.49 20.17
CA VAL A 241 -20.21 -10.60 18.72
C VAL A 241 -18.74 -10.37 18.44
N ARG A 242 -18.15 -11.12 17.51
CA ARG A 242 -16.75 -10.96 17.14
C ARG A 242 -16.55 -9.86 16.07
N PRO A 243 -15.32 -9.31 15.91
CA PRO A 243 -15.06 -8.16 15.04
C PRO A 243 -15.59 -8.29 13.61
N VAL A 244 -15.31 -9.39 12.90
CA VAL A 244 -15.77 -9.59 11.52
C VAL A 244 -17.29 -9.75 11.44
N GLU A 245 -17.90 -10.45 12.40
CA GLU A 245 -19.34 -10.60 12.47
C GLU A 245 -20.02 -9.25 12.74
N ARG A 246 -19.42 -8.40 13.59
CA ARG A 246 -19.89 -7.04 13.84
C ARG A 246 -19.88 -6.20 12.56
N LEU A 247 -18.79 -6.24 11.79
CA LEU A 247 -18.71 -5.55 10.48
C LEU A 247 -19.75 -6.07 9.48
N LEU A 248 -20.05 -7.39 9.49
CA LEU A 248 -21.11 -7.96 8.67
C LEU A 248 -22.48 -7.38 9.05
N ASN A 249 -22.78 -7.33 10.35
CA ASN A 249 -24.07 -6.85 10.87
C ASN A 249 -24.34 -5.37 10.51
N HIS A 250 -23.28 -4.56 10.35
CA HIS A 250 -23.36 -3.15 9.96
C HIS A 250 -23.13 -2.91 8.46
N GLY A 251 -22.98 -3.97 7.63
CA GLY A 251 -22.90 -3.82 6.18
C GLY A 251 -21.56 -3.29 5.63
N LEU A 252 -20.46 -3.42 6.40
CA LEU A 252 -19.15 -2.91 5.97
C LEU A 252 -18.34 -3.92 5.12
N LEU A 253 -18.82 -5.17 4.97
CA LEU A 253 -18.13 -6.20 4.20
C LEU A 253 -18.59 -6.23 2.74
N GLY A 254 -17.71 -6.68 1.84
CA GLY A 254 -18.06 -6.85 0.44
C GLY A 254 -16.84 -6.94 -0.49
N PRO A 255 -17.05 -7.16 -1.80
CA PRO A 255 -15.98 -7.49 -2.76
C PRO A 255 -15.02 -6.34 -3.09
N LYS A 256 -15.30 -5.13 -2.61
CA LYS A 256 -14.41 -3.97 -2.68
C LYS A 256 -13.81 -3.60 -1.32
N THR A 257 -14.26 -4.23 -0.22
CA THR A 257 -13.74 -3.99 1.13
C THR A 257 -12.43 -4.73 1.35
N MET A 258 -11.51 -4.11 2.07
CA MET A 258 -10.22 -4.67 2.47
C MET A 258 -10.04 -4.55 3.99
N LEU A 259 -9.76 -5.68 4.64
CA LEU A 259 -9.51 -5.76 6.07
C LEU A 259 -8.02 -5.90 6.35
N GLY A 260 -7.47 -5.00 7.16
CA GLY A 260 -6.08 -5.03 7.60
C GLY A 260 -5.83 -6.14 8.63
N HIS A 261 -4.68 -6.81 8.53
CA HIS A 261 -4.11 -7.76 9.49
C HIS A 261 -4.86 -9.07 9.66
N CYS A 262 -6.07 -9.08 10.21
CA CYS A 262 -6.88 -10.28 10.50
C CYS A 262 -6.09 -11.39 11.20
N ILE A 263 -5.33 -11.04 12.27
CA ILE A 263 -4.44 -11.97 12.99
C ILE A 263 -5.23 -12.91 13.87
N HIS A 264 -6.17 -12.37 14.66
CA HIS A 264 -6.91 -13.09 15.68
C HIS A 264 -8.34 -13.48 15.27
N VAL A 265 -8.52 -13.76 13.97
CA VAL A 265 -9.81 -14.22 13.44
C VAL A 265 -10.04 -15.72 13.64
N THR A 266 -11.28 -16.12 13.83
CA THR A 266 -11.70 -17.51 13.96
C THR A 266 -12.06 -18.15 12.60
N PRO A 267 -12.16 -19.49 12.52
CA PRO A 267 -12.67 -20.15 11.31
C PRO A 267 -14.05 -19.66 10.86
N GLY A 268 -14.96 -19.33 11.80
CA GLY A 268 -16.28 -18.77 11.47
C GLY A 268 -16.19 -17.38 10.85
N GLU A 269 -15.31 -16.51 11.35
CA GLU A 269 -15.04 -15.20 10.74
C GLU A 269 -14.40 -15.34 9.36
N MET A 270 -13.52 -16.32 9.16
CA MET A 270 -12.94 -16.63 7.82
C MET A 270 -14.04 -17.05 6.82
N ASP A 271 -15.03 -17.80 7.26
CA ASP A 271 -16.16 -18.19 6.40
C ASP A 271 -17.00 -16.97 6.01
N ILE A 272 -17.26 -16.02 6.93
CA ILE A 272 -17.92 -14.74 6.64
C ILE A 272 -17.11 -13.92 5.62
N ILE A 273 -15.80 -13.78 5.80
CA ILE A 273 -14.92 -13.05 4.87
C ILE A 273 -15.00 -13.65 3.47
N LYS A 274 -14.95 -14.98 3.37
CA LYS A 274 -15.07 -15.70 2.11
C LYS A 274 -16.43 -15.49 1.43
N GLU A 275 -17.53 -15.64 2.19
CA GLU A 275 -18.90 -15.56 1.66
C GLU A 275 -19.25 -14.16 1.18
N THR A 276 -18.73 -13.12 1.84
CA THR A 276 -18.90 -11.73 1.43
C THR A 276 -17.98 -11.30 0.29
N GLY A 277 -16.97 -12.12 -0.06
CA GLY A 277 -15.96 -11.79 -1.06
C GLY A 277 -15.01 -10.66 -0.62
N THR A 278 -14.91 -10.42 0.69
CA THR A 278 -14.05 -9.39 1.29
C THR A 278 -12.58 -9.77 1.14
N TRP A 279 -11.72 -8.79 0.92
CA TRP A 279 -10.28 -8.96 0.75
C TRP A 279 -9.55 -8.69 2.06
N LEU A 280 -8.38 -9.31 2.20
CA LEU A 280 -7.50 -9.09 3.33
C LEU A 280 -6.20 -8.43 2.85
N VAL A 281 -5.52 -7.71 3.76
CA VAL A 281 -4.14 -7.28 3.54
C VAL A 281 -3.27 -7.67 4.74
N ASN A 282 -2.17 -8.36 4.45
CA ASN A 282 -1.19 -8.79 5.45
C ASN A 282 0.02 -7.85 5.43
N ASN A 283 0.43 -7.41 6.62
CA ASN A 283 1.50 -6.44 6.84
C ASN A 283 2.57 -7.07 7.74
N PRO A 284 3.50 -7.89 7.20
CA PRO A 284 4.32 -8.80 8.01
C PRO A 284 5.26 -8.06 8.97
N GLU A 285 5.93 -6.98 8.55
CA GLU A 285 6.82 -6.21 9.41
C GLU A 285 6.08 -5.52 10.55
N SER A 286 4.94 -4.91 10.24
CA SER A 286 4.10 -4.25 11.23
C SER A 286 3.58 -5.23 12.27
N ASN A 287 3.07 -6.39 11.85
CA ASN A 287 2.60 -7.42 12.75
C ASN A 287 3.70 -7.88 13.73
N MET A 288 4.93 -8.00 13.24
CA MET A 288 6.08 -8.37 14.05
C MET A 288 6.53 -7.23 14.97
N GLY A 289 6.65 -6.02 14.44
CA GLY A 289 7.11 -4.84 15.17
C GLY A 289 6.14 -4.40 16.27
N ASN A 290 4.84 -4.52 16.03
CA ASN A 290 3.79 -4.29 17.01
C ASN A 290 3.59 -5.48 17.99
N ALA A 291 4.32 -6.58 17.79
CA ALA A 291 4.25 -7.80 18.61
C ALA A 291 2.83 -8.39 18.73
N VAL A 292 2.01 -8.25 17.67
CA VAL A 292 0.59 -8.69 17.68
C VAL A 292 0.41 -10.14 17.20
N GLY A 293 1.44 -10.74 16.61
CA GLY A 293 1.42 -12.14 16.18
C GLY A 293 1.61 -12.32 14.67
N CYS A 294 1.24 -13.50 14.19
CA CYS A 294 1.36 -13.86 12.78
C CYS A 294 -0.02 -14.16 12.20
N SER A 295 -0.43 -13.42 11.19
CA SER A 295 -1.70 -13.65 10.51
C SER A 295 -1.75 -15.05 9.87
N PRO A 296 -2.87 -15.77 9.97
CA PRO A 296 -3.01 -17.15 9.46
C PRO A 296 -3.19 -17.21 7.94
N VAL A 297 -2.28 -16.54 7.20
CA VAL A 297 -2.38 -16.36 5.74
C VAL A 297 -2.44 -17.69 4.99
N LEU A 298 -1.69 -18.70 5.43
CA LEU A 298 -1.74 -20.04 4.81
C LEU A 298 -3.14 -20.67 4.90
N GLU A 299 -3.88 -20.40 5.99
CA GLU A 299 -5.25 -20.89 6.13
C GLU A 299 -6.22 -20.10 5.26
N PHE A 300 -6.03 -18.78 5.13
CA PHE A 300 -6.82 -17.97 4.18
C PHE A 300 -6.69 -18.49 2.76
N PHE A 301 -5.45 -18.77 2.30
CA PHE A 301 -5.23 -19.34 0.98
C PHE A 301 -5.88 -20.72 0.81
N ARG A 302 -5.80 -21.62 1.80
CA ARG A 302 -6.49 -22.94 1.74
C ARG A 302 -8.01 -22.79 1.60
N ARG A 303 -8.60 -21.74 2.15
CA ARG A 303 -10.02 -21.44 2.04
C ARG A 303 -10.39 -20.68 0.76
N GLY A 304 -9.41 -20.22 -0.01
CA GLY A 304 -9.62 -19.42 -1.22
C GLY A 304 -10.02 -17.97 -0.92
N ILE A 305 -9.59 -17.44 0.23
CA ILE A 305 -9.78 -16.02 0.59
C ILE A 305 -8.63 -15.23 -0.02
N PRO A 306 -8.90 -14.16 -0.77
CA PRO A 306 -7.85 -13.33 -1.37
C PRO A 306 -7.14 -12.50 -0.30
N VAL A 307 -5.81 -12.58 -0.28
CA VAL A 307 -4.96 -11.80 0.62
C VAL A 307 -3.99 -10.97 -0.19
N CYS A 308 -3.94 -9.67 0.07
CA CYS A 308 -2.97 -8.73 -0.45
C CYS A 308 -1.75 -8.63 0.49
N LEU A 309 -0.67 -8.03 -0.01
CA LEU A 309 0.52 -7.65 0.76
C LEU A 309 0.55 -6.13 0.91
N GLY A 310 0.80 -5.66 2.12
CA GLY A 310 1.02 -4.27 2.46
C GLY A 310 2.25 -4.08 3.33
N THR A 311 2.62 -2.83 3.56
CA THR A 311 3.78 -2.45 4.38
C THR A 311 3.41 -1.78 5.69
N ASP A 312 2.15 -1.28 5.79
CA ASP A 312 1.73 -0.50 6.95
C ASP A 312 2.64 0.74 7.16
N ALA A 313 2.94 1.10 8.39
CA ALA A 313 3.80 2.21 8.76
C ALA A 313 5.31 1.85 8.88
N TYR A 314 5.71 0.66 8.45
CA TYR A 314 7.06 0.13 8.72
C TYR A 314 8.08 0.34 7.61
N THR A 315 7.69 0.12 6.37
CA THR A 315 8.57 0.26 5.20
C THR A 315 7.77 0.71 3.96
N ASN A 316 8.45 1.10 2.89
CA ASN A 316 7.84 1.29 1.57
C ASN A 316 8.32 0.21 0.58
N ASP A 317 9.26 -0.66 0.99
CA ASP A 317 9.87 -1.71 0.17
C ASP A 317 9.02 -2.98 0.14
N MET A 318 8.23 -3.15 -0.93
CA MET A 318 7.38 -4.32 -1.12
C MET A 318 8.17 -5.63 -1.29
N LEU A 319 9.43 -5.58 -1.75
CA LEU A 319 10.28 -6.77 -1.87
C LEU A 319 10.86 -7.18 -0.51
N GLU A 320 11.09 -6.23 0.40
CA GLU A 320 11.39 -6.51 1.80
C GLU A 320 10.20 -7.20 2.47
N SER A 321 9.00 -6.64 2.37
CA SER A 321 7.77 -7.24 2.92
C SER A 321 7.50 -8.64 2.37
N LEU A 322 7.75 -8.87 1.07
CA LEU A 322 7.66 -10.19 0.46
C LEU A 322 8.58 -11.21 1.15
N LYS A 323 9.83 -10.83 1.39
CA LYS A 323 10.83 -11.67 2.05
C LYS A 323 10.50 -11.94 3.50
N VAL A 324 10.11 -10.91 4.24
CA VAL A 324 9.71 -11.03 5.65
C VAL A 324 8.48 -11.92 5.79
N PHE A 325 7.49 -11.78 4.91
CA PHE A 325 6.32 -12.66 4.87
C PHE A 325 6.72 -14.14 4.78
N VAL A 326 7.57 -14.50 3.82
CA VAL A 326 8.02 -15.90 3.65
C VAL A 326 8.74 -16.38 4.91
N ALA A 327 9.62 -15.56 5.48
CA ALA A 327 10.40 -15.94 6.66
C ALA A 327 9.51 -16.16 7.89
N ILE A 328 8.58 -15.25 8.18
CA ILE A 328 7.73 -15.34 9.37
C ILE A 328 6.69 -16.46 9.27
N GLN A 329 6.10 -16.67 8.09
CA GLN A 329 5.14 -17.76 7.90
C GLN A 329 5.80 -19.14 8.05
N ARG A 330 7.01 -19.32 7.52
CA ARG A 330 7.80 -20.55 7.70
C ARG A 330 8.19 -20.78 9.16
N HIS A 331 8.63 -19.71 9.83
CA HIS A 331 8.97 -19.75 11.25
C HIS A 331 7.75 -20.15 12.10
N ASN A 332 6.61 -19.51 11.86
CA ASN A 332 5.38 -19.77 12.60
C ASN A 332 4.80 -21.17 12.33
N ALA A 333 4.85 -21.63 11.06
CA ALA A 333 4.37 -22.95 10.69
C ALA A 333 5.33 -24.10 11.08
N GLY A 334 6.61 -23.78 11.37
CA GLY A 334 7.65 -24.81 11.56
C GLY A 334 7.94 -25.64 10.31
N MET A 335 7.66 -25.14 9.11
CA MET A 335 7.74 -25.84 7.83
C MET A 335 8.49 -24.99 6.79
N PRO A 336 9.57 -25.51 6.16
CA PRO A 336 10.36 -24.73 5.19
C PRO A 336 9.75 -24.68 3.78
N ASN A 337 8.73 -25.48 3.48
CA ASN A 337 8.15 -25.64 2.14
C ASN A 337 6.80 -24.91 1.95
N VAL A 338 6.48 -23.94 2.81
CA VAL A 338 5.25 -23.12 2.73
C VAL A 338 5.56 -21.66 2.38
N ALA A 339 4.54 -20.88 2.13
CA ALA A 339 4.56 -19.43 1.95
C ALA A 339 5.22 -18.90 0.67
N TRP A 340 5.77 -19.76 -0.20
CA TRP A 340 6.40 -19.28 -1.44
C TRP A 340 5.37 -18.87 -2.49
N GLY A 341 4.45 -19.77 -2.83
CA GLY A 341 3.40 -19.51 -3.81
C GLY A 341 2.45 -18.41 -3.34
N GLU A 342 2.12 -18.43 -2.06
CA GLU A 342 1.26 -17.41 -1.43
C GLU A 342 1.88 -16.00 -1.53
N ALA A 343 3.19 -15.88 -1.26
CA ALA A 343 3.92 -14.63 -1.39
C ALA A 343 3.82 -14.03 -2.80
N MET A 344 4.14 -14.85 -3.80
CA MET A 344 4.09 -14.42 -5.21
C MET A 344 2.68 -14.09 -5.65
N THR A 345 1.68 -14.84 -5.18
CA THR A 345 0.27 -14.57 -5.48
C THR A 345 -0.19 -13.25 -4.84
N MET A 346 0.17 -12.99 -3.59
CA MET A 346 -0.18 -11.70 -2.94
C MET A 346 0.36 -10.52 -3.73
N LEU A 347 1.69 -10.47 -3.94
CA LEU A 347 2.33 -9.29 -4.53
C LEU A 347 2.02 -9.11 -6.02
N PHE A 348 2.03 -10.20 -6.81
CA PHE A 348 1.98 -10.13 -8.27
C PHE A 348 0.64 -10.48 -8.89
N GLN A 349 -0.34 -10.93 -8.11
CA GLN A 349 -1.70 -11.22 -8.59
C GLN A 349 -2.74 -10.47 -7.79
N ASN A 350 -2.79 -10.62 -6.47
CA ASN A 350 -3.84 -10.04 -5.64
C ASN A 350 -3.72 -8.52 -5.51
N ASN A 351 -2.51 -8.00 -5.25
CA ASN A 351 -2.30 -6.54 -5.19
C ASN A 351 -2.69 -5.84 -6.49
N PRO A 352 -2.23 -6.28 -7.68
CA PRO A 352 -2.70 -5.74 -8.94
C PRO A 352 -4.20 -5.87 -9.15
N ALA A 353 -4.80 -7.01 -8.79
CA ALA A 353 -6.25 -7.23 -8.95
C ALA A 353 -7.07 -6.29 -8.06
N MET A 354 -6.60 -6.00 -6.84
CA MET A 354 -7.20 -4.96 -6.00
C MET A 354 -7.07 -3.58 -6.65
N GLY A 355 -5.88 -3.24 -7.17
CA GLY A 355 -5.68 -2.01 -7.93
C GLY A 355 -6.63 -1.90 -9.14
N GLU A 356 -6.80 -2.95 -9.92
CA GLU A 356 -7.70 -2.96 -11.06
C GLU A 356 -9.16 -2.68 -10.68
N LYS A 357 -9.63 -3.17 -9.52
CA LYS A 357 -10.99 -2.88 -9.01
C LYS A 357 -11.24 -1.38 -8.78
N TYR A 358 -10.22 -0.62 -8.42
CA TYR A 358 -10.33 0.79 -8.08
C TYR A 358 -9.97 1.74 -9.22
N PHE A 359 -9.03 1.35 -10.07
CA PHE A 359 -8.52 2.21 -11.14
C PHE A 359 -9.03 1.84 -12.54
N GLY A 360 -9.68 0.67 -12.70
CA GLY A 360 -10.20 0.20 -13.98
C GLY A 360 -9.11 -0.03 -15.05
N ARG A 361 -7.85 -0.24 -14.62
CA ARG A 361 -6.70 -0.48 -15.49
C ARG A 361 -5.99 -1.75 -15.06
N THR A 362 -5.53 -2.55 -16.00
CA THR A 362 -4.70 -3.72 -15.71
C THR A 362 -3.34 -3.25 -15.19
N LEU A 363 -3.03 -3.60 -13.93
CA LEU A 363 -1.78 -3.30 -13.24
C LEU A 363 -0.95 -4.58 -13.04
N GLY A 364 0.32 -4.42 -12.64
CA GLY A 364 1.21 -5.51 -12.25
C GLY A 364 1.55 -6.49 -13.37
N LYS A 365 1.38 -6.09 -14.64
CA LYS A 365 1.66 -6.89 -15.82
C LYS A 365 2.28 -6.03 -16.91
N LEU A 366 3.35 -6.52 -17.57
CA LEU A 366 3.87 -5.93 -18.80
C LEU A 366 3.27 -6.67 -19.99
N ALA A 367 2.15 -6.17 -20.50
CA ALA A 367 1.45 -6.74 -21.65
C ALA A 367 0.73 -5.64 -22.44
N PRO A 368 0.47 -5.82 -23.73
CA PRO A 368 -0.28 -4.87 -24.52
C PRO A 368 -1.65 -4.55 -23.89
N GLY A 369 -1.96 -3.26 -23.75
CA GLY A 369 -3.20 -2.76 -23.12
C GLY A 369 -3.12 -2.54 -21.60
N ALA A 370 -2.08 -3.01 -20.91
CA ALA A 370 -1.86 -2.74 -19.50
C ALA A 370 -1.43 -1.29 -19.26
N ALA A 371 -1.65 -0.80 -18.05
CA ALA A 371 -1.12 0.50 -17.63
C ALA A 371 0.41 0.51 -17.71
N ALA A 372 0.96 1.62 -18.17
CA ALA A 372 2.40 1.78 -18.32
C ALA A 372 3.07 2.09 -16.97
N ASP A 373 2.98 1.15 -16.04
CA ASP A 373 3.61 1.15 -14.72
C ASP A 373 4.77 0.15 -14.74
N VAL A 374 6.01 0.67 -14.77
CA VAL A 374 7.23 -0.13 -14.95
C VAL A 374 8.28 0.27 -13.94
N ALA A 375 8.95 -0.72 -13.34
CA ALA A 375 10.11 -0.53 -12.49
C ALA A 375 11.34 -1.25 -13.06
N VAL A 376 12.49 -0.58 -13.03
CA VAL A 376 13.79 -1.13 -13.46
C VAL A 376 14.69 -1.26 -12.24
N PHE A 377 15.19 -2.47 -12.00
CA PHE A 377 16.05 -2.76 -10.87
C PHE A 377 17.47 -3.10 -11.31
N ASP A 378 18.46 -2.48 -10.67
CA ASP A 378 19.85 -2.92 -10.77
C ASP A 378 20.00 -4.28 -10.11
N TYR A 379 20.45 -5.27 -10.88
CA TYR A 379 20.65 -6.61 -10.36
C TYR A 379 21.83 -7.31 -11.03
N ASN A 380 22.86 -7.60 -10.24
CA ASN A 380 24.04 -8.34 -10.73
C ASN A 380 23.74 -9.85 -10.73
N VAL A 381 23.61 -10.40 -11.91
CA VAL A 381 23.37 -11.84 -12.08
C VAL A 381 24.70 -12.62 -12.05
N PHE A 382 24.95 -13.37 -11.00
CA PHE A 382 26.12 -14.24 -10.85
C PHE A 382 25.77 -15.74 -10.75
N THR A 383 24.49 -16.06 -10.84
CA THR A 383 23.95 -17.42 -11.00
C THR A 383 23.00 -17.44 -12.20
N PRO A 384 22.69 -18.60 -12.80
CA PRO A 384 21.75 -18.65 -13.92
C PRO A 384 20.44 -17.95 -13.60
N PHE A 385 19.96 -17.10 -14.51
CA PHE A 385 18.70 -16.39 -14.39
C PHE A 385 17.77 -16.82 -15.54
N SER A 386 16.59 -17.31 -15.21
CA SER A 386 15.62 -17.82 -16.18
C SER A 386 14.19 -17.67 -15.65
N GLU A 387 13.20 -17.90 -16.50
CA GLU A 387 11.80 -17.99 -16.14
C GLU A 387 11.53 -18.86 -14.91
N GLU A 388 12.23 -20.01 -14.80
CA GLU A 388 11.99 -21.00 -13.75
C GLU A 388 12.46 -20.55 -12.36
N ASN A 389 13.39 -19.58 -12.27
CA ASN A 389 14.01 -19.18 -11.01
C ASN A 389 13.93 -17.68 -10.68
N VAL A 390 13.24 -16.90 -11.50
CA VAL A 390 13.09 -15.46 -11.32
C VAL A 390 12.54 -15.08 -9.93
N ASP A 391 11.59 -15.86 -9.41
CA ASP A 391 11.01 -15.61 -8.08
C ASP A 391 12.05 -15.80 -6.97
N GLY A 392 12.99 -16.73 -7.15
CA GLY A 392 14.13 -16.91 -6.24
C GLY A 392 15.10 -15.74 -6.25
N HIS A 393 15.38 -15.21 -7.42
CA HIS A 393 16.22 -14.00 -7.56
C HIS A 393 15.55 -12.79 -6.91
N MET A 394 14.25 -12.61 -7.08
CA MET A 394 13.52 -11.54 -6.41
C MET A 394 13.54 -11.68 -4.89
N LEU A 395 13.18 -12.86 -4.37
CA LEU A 395 13.07 -13.07 -2.93
C LEU A 395 14.40 -12.95 -2.18
N PHE A 396 15.49 -13.44 -2.80
CA PHE A 396 16.78 -13.52 -2.11
C PHE A 396 17.82 -12.49 -2.55
N GLY A 397 17.64 -11.88 -3.70
CA GLY A 397 18.65 -11.03 -4.31
C GLY A 397 18.22 -9.59 -4.58
N MET A 398 16.91 -9.31 -4.73
CA MET A 398 16.42 -7.98 -5.03
C MET A 398 15.79 -7.32 -3.80
N MET A 399 15.88 -6.00 -3.75
CA MET A 399 15.24 -5.13 -2.74
C MET A 399 14.77 -3.86 -3.45
N GLY A 400 13.79 -3.15 -2.87
CA GLY A 400 13.29 -1.89 -3.42
C GLY A 400 14.39 -0.88 -3.71
N LYS A 401 15.34 -0.70 -2.79
CA LYS A 401 16.50 0.19 -2.96
C LYS A 401 17.40 -0.12 -4.17
N ASN A 402 17.24 -1.26 -4.82
CA ASN A 402 17.89 -1.55 -6.10
C ASN A 402 17.15 -0.93 -7.29
N CYS A 403 15.98 -0.35 -7.11
CA CYS A 403 15.26 0.32 -8.17
C CYS A 403 16.08 1.53 -8.68
N ARG A 404 16.22 1.59 -10.00
CA ARG A 404 16.95 2.63 -10.71
C ARG A 404 16.01 3.60 -11.42
N THR A 405 14.91 3.06 -11.97
CA THR A 405 13.96 3.84 -12.78
C THR A 405 12.55 3.37 -12.49
N THR A 406 11.66 4.33 -12.31
CA THR A 406 10.22 4.09 -12.10
C THR A 406 9.41 4.90 -13.09
N VAL A 407 8.53 4.22 -13.80
CA VAL A 407 7.57 4.80 -14.76
C VAL A 407 6.18 4.55 -14.22
N ILE A 408 5.37 5.60 -14.10
CA ILE A 408 4.00 5.52 -13.60
C ILE A 408 3.07 6.14 -14.64
N ASN A 409 2.09 5.37 -15.10
CA ASN A 409 1.13 5.82 -16.12
C ASN A 409 1.83 6.41 -17.38
N GLY A 410 2.98 5.80 -17.77
CA GLY A 410 3.78 6.22 -18.90
C GLY A 410 4.69 7.43 -18.69
N ARG A 411 4.61 8.07 -17.53
CA ARG A 411 5.53 9.15 -17.14
C ARG A 411 6.75 8.57 -16.43
N VAL A 412 7.95 8.90 -16.89
CA VAL A 412 9.20 8.60 -16.18
C VAL A 412 9.27 9.57 -14.99
N VAL A 413 9.04 9.08 -13.77
CA VAL A 413 9.04 9.89 -12.54
C VAL A 413 10.37 9.82 -11.79
N TYR A 414 11.11 8.72 -11.98
CA TYR A 414 12.42 8.48 -11.38
C TYR A 414 13.31 7.78 -12.40
N LYS A 415 14.48 8.31 -12.67
CA LYS A 415 15.40 7.80 -13.69
C LYS A 415 16.83 7.88 -13.20
N ASP A 416 17.56 6.78 -13.34
CA ASP A 416 18.98 6.71 -12.95
C ASP A 416 19.22 7.17 -11.49
N ARG A 417 18.26 6.87 -10.60
CA ARG A 417 18.26 7.23 -9.17
C ARG A 417 18.05 8.73 -8.88
N GLU A 418 17.51 9.48 -9.82
CA GLU A 418 17.13 10.88 -9.65
C GLU A 418 15.66 11.10 -10.02
N PHE A 419 14.97 11.97 -9.30
CA PHE A 419 13.61 12.36 -9.65
C PHE A 419 13.59 13.25 -10.87
N VAL A 420 12.62 13.03 -11.76
CA VAL A 420 12.44 13.82 -12.97
C VAL A 420 11.41 14.92 -12.69
N ASP A 421 11.73 16.15 -13.06
CA ASP A 421 10.88 17.34 -12.91
C ASP A 421 10.47 17.66 -11.46
N VAL A 422 11.25 17.24 -10.47
CA VAL A 422 11.01 17.44 -9.04
C VAL A 422 12.25 18.03 -8.39
N ASP A 423 12.11 19.15 -7.68
CA ASP A 423 13.19 19.68 -6.82
C ASP A 423 13.17 18.94 -5.46
N GLU A 424 13.75 17.72 -5.49
CA GLU A 424 13.84 16.87 -4.31
C GLU A 424 14.56 17.57 -3.15
N ALA A 425 15.57 18.37 -3.42
CA ALA A 425 16.32 19.05 -2.36
C ALA A 425 15.45 20.09 -1.63
N ALA A 426 14.64 20.84 -2.35
CA ALA A 426 13.71 21.80 -1.77
C ALA A 426 12.59 21.08 -0.98
N ILE A 427 12.03 19.99 -1.53
CA ILE A 427 11.03 19.18 -0.83
C ILE A 427 11.60 18.61 0.47
N ASN A 428 12.78 18.00 0.42
CA ASN A 428 13.43 17.42 1.61
C ASN A 428 13.73 18.47 2.67
N ALA A 429 14.18 19.67 2.28
CA ALA A 429 14.43 20.77 3.20
C ALA A 429 13.14 21.21 3.91
N TRP A 430 12.06 21.40 3.15
CA TRP A 430 10.76 21.76 3.68
C TRP A 430 10.15 20.66 4.57
N THR A 431 10.23 19.40 4.14
CA THR A 431 9.77 18.23 4.91
C THR A 431 10.52 18.13 6.24
N LEU A 432 11.82 18.40 6.25
CA LEU A 432 12.63 18.43 7.48
C LEU A 432 12.15 19.55 8.44
N GLU A 433 11.76 20.71 7.93
CA GLU A 433 11.20 21.79 8.75
C GLU A 433 9.86 21.35 9.40
N GLN A 434 8.95 20.74 8.63
CA GLN A 434 7.69 20.22 9.14
C GLN A 434 7.91 19.12 10.17
N SER A 435 8.87 18.23 9.93
CA SER A 435 9.28 17.19 10.88
C SER A 435 9.73 17.77 12.22
N LYS A 436 10.56 18.83 12.21
CA LYS A 436 11.00 19.52 13.43
C LYS A 436 9.85 20.15 14.18
N LEU A 437 8.87 20.73 13.48
CA LEU A 437 7.67 21.29 14.09
C LEU A 437 6.85 20.21 14.78
N LEU A 438 6.55 19.10 14.09
CA LEU A 438 5.83 17.95 14.62
C LEU A 438 6.53 17.36 15.85
N TRP A 439 7.85 17.09 15.75
CA TRP A 439 8.62 16.50 16.84
C TRP A 439 8.76 17.47 18.02
N GLY A 440 8.83 18.78 17.73
CA GLY A 440 8.86 19.82 18.75
C GLY A 440 7.55 19.88 19.54
N ASP A 441 6.43 19.79 18.86
CA ASP A 441 5.09 19.78 19.47
C ASP A 441 4.93 18.52 20.34
N LEU A 442 5.24 17.34 19.79
CA LEU A 442 5.18 16.05 20.50
C LEU A 442 6.06 16.00 21.76
N ASN A 443 7.23 16.62 21.76
CA ASN A 443 8.22 16.53 22.84
C ASN A 443 8.32 17.80 23.72
N GLY A 444 7.59 18.84 23.38
CA GLY A 444 7.66 20.11 24.08
C GLY A 444 9.05 20.78 24.03
N ARG A 445 9.75 20.65 22.89
CA ARG A 445 11.10 21.22 22.67
C ARG A 445 11.33 21.64 21.21
N THR A 446 12.35 22.48 20.97
CA THR A 446 12.79 22.86 19.61
C THR A 446 13.85 21.88 19.10
N TYR A 447 13.79 21.51 17.83
CA TYR A 447 14.75 20.67 17.13
C TYR A 447 15.57 21.47 16.12
#